data_a9e55be06510c92de139283f3e9292f5
#
_entry.id   a9e55be06510c92de139283f3e9292f5
#
_cell.length_a   1.000
_cell.length_b   1.000
_cell.length_c   1.000
_cell.angle_alpha   90.00
_cell.angle_beta   90.00
_cell.angle_gamma   90.00
#
_symmetry.space_group_name_H-M   'P 1'
#
loop_
_entity.id
_entity.type
_entity.pdbx_description
1 polymer ?
#
loop_
_entity_poly.entity_id
_entity_poly.type
_entity_poly.pdbx_seq_one_letter_code
_entity_poly.pdbx_strand_id
1 'polypeptide(L)'
;LHKEYRRQRQMCIRDRNSVERTTRWLERCKREMHRLNSLEDTINKQQMLFGINQGGVIDDIRIEHAKRIADMDLDGYAIGGLAVGETHAEMYRIIESVIPYLPENKPTYLMGVGTPANILEAVERGVDFFDCVYPSRNGRHGHVYTNHGKLNLFNAKYELDERPIEESCGCPACKRYSRAYIRHLLKAKEMLGMRFCVLHNLYFYNNMMSEIREAIEEHRYSEYKRQKLEGFQNQE
;
A
#
# COMPACT_ATOMS: atom_id res chain seq x y z
N LEU A 1 12.13 18.99 28.84
CA LEU A 1 10.92 18.29 29.29
C LEU A 1 9.64 19.11 29.05
N HIS A 2 9.52 20.36 29.52
CA HIS A 2 8.29 21.15 29.42
C HIS A 2 7.94 21.59 28.01
N LYS A 3 8.88 21.85 27.09
CA LYS A 3 8.61 22.24 25.69
C LYS A 3 8.15 21.06 24.85
N GLU A 4 8.70 19.89 25.09
CA GLU A 4 8.38 18.65 24.41
C GLU A 4 6.97 18.15 24.78
N TYR A 5 6.64 18.19 26.06
CA TYR A 5 5.30 17.88 26.59
C TYR A 5 4.22 18.83 26.03
N ARG A 6 4.53 20.11 25.89
CA ARG A 6 3.60 21.06 25.25
C ARG A 6 3.41 20.80 23.75
N ARG A 7 4.46 20.44 23.03
CA ARG A 7 4.35 20.08 21.58
C ARG A 7 3.53 18.81 21.40
N GLN A 8 3.76 17.79 22.19
CA GLN A 8 3.03 16.53 22.14
C GLN A 8 1.54 16.73 22.48
N ARG A 9 1.23 17.49 23.53
CA ARG A 9 -0.15 17.84 23.88
C ARG A 9 -0.84 18.66 22.79
N GLN A 10 -0.13 19.57 22.14
CA GLN A 10 -0.67 20.41 21.05
C GLN A 10 -0.89 19.58 19.78
N MET A 11 -0.05 18.60 19.49
CA MET A 11 -0.24 17.60 18.45
C MET A 11 -1.50 16.77 18.70
N CYS A 12 -1.65 16.19 19.87
CA CYS A 12 -2.84 15.41 20.24
C CYS A 12 -4.15 16.20 20.09
N ILE A 13 -4.17 17.49 20.46
CA ILE A 13 -5.37 18.35 20.28
C ILE A 13 -5.66 18.57 18.80
N ARG A 14 -4.64 18.79 17.97
CA ARG A 14 -4.82 18.95 16.52
C ARG A 14 -5.33 17.67 15.86
N ASP A 15 -4.82 16.52 16.30
CA ASP A 15 -5.22 15.21 15.78
C ASP A 15 -6.68 14.90 16.15
N ARG A 16 -7.10 15.13 17.40
CA ARG A 16 -8.50 15.00 17.81
C ARG A 16 -9.42 15.92 16.99
N ASN A 17 -9.06 17.18 16.80
CA ASN A 17 -9.83 18.11 15.98
C ASN A 17 -9.91 17.68 14.51
N SER A 18 -8.85 17.08 13.98
CA SER A 18 -8.78 16.52 12.62
C SER A 18 -9.73 15.33 12.49
N VAL A 19 -9.69 14.41 13.45
CA VAL A 19 -10.58 13.24 13.53
C VAL A 19 -12.04 13.67 13.59
N GLU A 20 -12.39 14.60 14.47
CA GLU A 20 -13.75 15.14 14.59
C GLU A 20 -14.26 15.76 13.27
N ARG A 21 -13.39 16.46 12.57
CA ARG A 21 -13.71 17.03 11.25
C ARG A 21 -13.95 15.94 10.21
N THR A 22 -13.09 14.93 10.18
CA THR A 22 -13.20 13.77 9.27
C THR A 22 -14.51 13.04 9.49
N THR A 23 -14.87 12.79 10.75
CA THR A 23 -16.15 12.14 11.11
C THR A 23 -17.36 12.93 10.60
N ARG A 24 -17.42 14.24 10.91
CA ARG A 24 -18.52 15.10 10.43
C ARG A 24 -18.61 15.17 8.90
N TRP A 25 -17.48 15.16 8.22
CA TRP A 25 -17.47 15.15 6.76
C TRP A 25 -17.93 13.81 6.19
N LEU A 26 -17.54 12.71 6.81
CA LEU A 26 -17.99 11.38 6.42
C LEU A 26 -19.50 11.24 6.56
N GLU A 27 -20.09 11.70 7.67
CA GLU A 27 -21.55 11.76 7.88
C GLU A 27 -22.26 12.57 6.78
N ARG A 28 -21.68 13.69 6.39
CA ARG A 28 -22.21 14.51 5.28
C ARG A 28 -22.11 13.78 3.95
N CYS A 29 -20.97 13.13 3.66
CA CYS A 29 -20.78 12.33 2.45
C CYS A 29 -21.79 11.19 2.38
N LYS A 30 -21.99 10.45 3.48
CA LYS A 30 -22.98 9.37 3.55
C LYS A 30 -24.39 9.87 3.23
N ARG A 31 -24.82 10.95 3.88
CA ARG A 31 -26.16 11.55 3.62
C ARG A 31 -26.31 11.99 2.17
N GLU A 32 -25.30 12.65 1.62
CA GLU A 32 -25.35 13.15 0.24
C GLU A 32 -25.35 12.00 -0.77
N MET A 33 -24.57 10.95 -0.54
CA MET A 33 -24.57 9.75 -1.37
C MET A 33 -25.95 9.08 -1.38
N HIS A 34 -26.57 8.93 -0.20
CA HIS A 34 -27.94 8.39 -0.12
C HIS A 34 -28.94 9.26 -0.87
N ARG A 35 -28.88 10.60 -0.69
CA ARG A 35 -29.74 11.54 -1.42
C ARG A 35 -29.57 11.42 -2.92
N LEU A 36 -28.33 11.38 -3.42
CA LEU A 36 -28.04 11.26 -4.85
C LEU A 36 -28.50 9.89 -5.40
N ASN A 37 -28.26 8.80 -4.68
CA ASN A 37 -28.66 7.47 -5.12
C ASN A 37 -30.18 7.26 -5.17
N SER A 38 -30.96 8.12 -4.50
CA SER A 38 -32.42 8.10 -4.58
C SER A 38 -32.99 8.81 -5.82
N LEU A 39 -32.17 9.57 -6.55
CA LEU A 39 -32.60 10.26 -7.78
C LEU A 39 -32.66 9.28 -8.95
N GLU A 40 -33.62 9.48 -9.85
CA GLU A 40 -33.81 8.61 -11.02
C GLU A 40 -32.67 8.73 -12.03
N ASP A 41 -32.12 9.92 -12.19
CA ASP A 41 -31.07 10.30 -13.14
C ASP A 41 -29.64 10.03 -12.66
N THR A 42 -29.46 9.43 -11.47
CA THR A 42 -28.15 9.07 -10.98
C THR A 42 -27.47 8.03 -11.87
N ILE A 43 -26.34 8.40 -12.45
CA ILE A 43 -25.58 7.59 -13.44
C ILE A 43 -25.03 6.31 -12.79
N ASN A 44 -24.50 6.39 -11.55
CA ASN A 44 -23.93 5.25 -10.82
C ASN A 44 -24.51 5.16 -9.41
N LYS A 45 -25.46 4.24 -9.22
CA LYS A 45 -26.08 3.93 -7.92
C LYS A 45 -25.32 2.89 -7.10
N GLN A 46 -24.26 2.30 -7.66
CA GLN A 46 -23.45 1.25 -7.03
C GLN A 46 -22.08 1.75 -6.55
N GLN A 47 -21.93 3.06 -6.46
CA GLN A 47 -20.68 3.64 -5.95
C GLN A 47 -20.54 3.35 -4.45
N MET A 48 -19.33 2.98 -4.05
CA MET A 48 -19.01 2.64 -2.66
C MET A 48 -18.45 3.84 -1.90
N LEU A 49 -18.73 3.91 -0.59
CA LEU A 49 -18.17 4.90 0.32
C LEU A 49 -17.32 4.23 1.39
N PHE A 50 -16.05 4.61 1.46
CA PHE A 50 -15.11 4.15 2.48
C PHE A 50 -14.90 5.20 3.57
N GLY A 51 -14.97 4.76 4.83
CA GLY A 51 -14.62 5.58 5.98
C GLY A 51 -13.13 5.53 6.26
N ILE A 52 -12.46 6.69 6.37
CA ILE A 52 -11.02 6.74 6.62
C ILE A 52 -10.75 6.91 8.11
N ASN A 53 -10.13 5.91 8.74
CA ASN A 53 -9.58 6.01 10.08
C ASN A 53 -8.38 6.95 10.11
N GLN A 54 -8.38 7.91 11.02
CA GLN A 54 -7.33 8.91 11.23
C GLN A 54 -6.95 8.96 12.72
N GLY A 55 -5.79 9.54 13.06
CA GLY A 55 -5.35 9.72 14.44
C GLY A 55 -3.83 9.65 14.64
N GLY A 56 -3.04 9.82 13.56
CA GLY A 56 -1.57 9.73 13.62
C GLY A 56 -1.11 8.36 14.12
N VAL A 57 -0.17 8.34 15.05
CA VAL A 57 0.34 7.11 15.71
C VAL A 57 -0.16 6.98 17.16
N ILE A 58 -1.34 7.55 17.47
CA ILE A 58 -1.92 7.61 18.81
C ILE A 58 -3.06 6.58 18.90
N ASP A 59 -2.82 5.49 19.61
CA ASP A 59 -3.74 4.34 19.68
C ASP A 59 -5.15 4.73 20.16
N ASP A 60 -5.27 5.46 21.26
CA ASP A 60 -6.57 5.86 21.83
C ASP A 60 -7.43 6.60 20.82
N ILE A 61 -6.84 7.54 20.08
CA ILE A 61 -7.54 8.33 19.06
C ILE A 61 -7.94 7.42 17.87
N ARG A 62 -7.06 6.53 17.46
CA ARG A 62 -7.30 5.57 16.38
C ARG A 62 -8.44 4.62 16.71
N ILE A 63 -8.41 4.03 17.89
CA ILE A 63 -9.41 3.08 18.37
C ILE A 63 -10.78 3.76 18.51
N GLU A 64 -10.82 4.93 19.14
CA GLU A 64 -12.06 5.72 19.28
C GLU A 64 -12.66 6.04 17.89
N HIS A 65 -11.81 6.48 16.96
CA HIS A 65 -12.29 6.81 15.61
C HIS A 65 -12.69 5.57 14.81
N ALA A 66 -11.99 4.44 14.96
CA ALA A 66 -12.37 3.19 14.29
C ALA A 66 -13.79 2.75 14.69
N LYS A 67 -14.09 2.75 15.98
CA LYS A 67 -15.45 2.46 16.49
C LYS A 67 -16.50 3.38 15.91
N ARG A 68 -16.23 4.68 15.88
CA ARG A 68 -17.18 5.68 15.37
C ARG A 68 -17.47 5.53 13.88
N ILE A 69 -16.45 5.22 13.05
CA ILE A 69 -16.69 5.01 11.62
C ILE A 69 -17.30 3.63 11.34
N ALA A 70 -17.00 2.62 12.17
CA ALA A 70 -17.65 1.30 12.09
C ALA A 70 -19.16 1.39 12.33
N ASP A 71 -19.59 2.16 13.33
CA ASP A 71 -21.02 2.41 13.63
C ASP A 71 -21.79 3.09 12.48
N MET A 72 -21.08 3.65 11.50
CA MET A 72 -21.72 4.27 10.33
C MET A 72 -22.16 3.27 9.27
N ASP A 73 -21.81 1.99 9.37
CA ASP A 73 -22.12 0.94 8.39
C ASP A 73 -21.85 1.39 6.95
N LEU A 74 -20.59 1.38 6.57
CA LEU A 74 -20.11 1.81 5.26
C LEU A 74 -19.78 0.59 4.37
N ASP A 75 -19.47 0.83 3.10
CA ASP A 75 -19.10 -0.23 2.16
C ASP A 75 -17.70 -0.81 2.44
N GLY A 76 -16.84 -0.02 3.08
CA GLY A 76 -15.51 -0.44 3.51
C GLY A 76 -14.82 0.62 4.37
N TYR A 77 -13.61 0.29 4.83
CA TYR A 77 -12.86 1.13 5.75
C TYR A 77 -11.43 1.30 5.28
N ALA A 78 -10.88 2.47 5.48
CA ALA A 78 -9.50 2.76 5.14
C ALA A 78 -8.71 3.19 6.39
N ILE A 79 -7.44 2.82 6.43
CA ILE A 79 -6.47 3.30 7.41
C ILE A 79 -5.59 4.33 6.70
N GLY A 80 -5.81 5.61 7.04
CA GLY A 80 -5.09 6.72 6.44
C GLY A 80 -4.09 7.38 7.41
N GLY A 81 -3.28 8.32 6.89
CA GLY A 81 -2.33 9.08 7.68
C GLY A 81 -1.18 8.26 8.28
N LEU A 82 -0.81 7.16 7.63
CA LEU A 82 0.40 6.36 7.84
C LEU A 82 1.32 6.46 6.61
N ALA A 83 2.53 5.91 6.70
CA ALA A 83 3.58 6.01 5.69
C ALA A 83 4.01 7.48 5.40
N VAL A 84 3.98 8.34 6.42
CA VAL A 84 4.31 9.77 6.33
C VAL A 84 5.52 10.16 7.20
N GLY A 85 6.28 9.17 7.71
CA GLY A 85 7.51 9.38 8.48
C GLY A 85 7.65 8.57 9.76
N GLU A 86 6.62 7.83 10.16
CA GLU A 86 6.71 6.85 11.25
C GLU A 86 7.53 5.63 10.82
N THR A 87 7.98 4.87 11.81
CA THR A 87 8.67 3.60 11.57
C THR A 87 7.70 2.52 11.09
N HIS A 88 8.22 1.51 10.38
CA HIS A 88 7.38 0.35 10.00
C HIS A 88 6.76 -0.35 11.22
N ALA A 89 7.50 -0.45 12.32
CA ALA A 89 6.99 -1.02 13.56
C ALA A 89 5.79 -0.24 14.13
N GLU A 90 5.86 1.09 14.11
CA GLU A 90 4.73 1.94 14.52
C GLU A 90 3.53 1.78 13.58
N MET A 91 3.76 1.74 12.28
CA MET A 91 2.71 1.49 11.30
C MET A 91 2.00 0.16 11.57
N TYR A 92 2.75 -0.94 11.77
CA TYR A 92 2.18 -2.26 12.05
C TYR A 92 1.41 -2.28 13.36
N ARG A 93 1.95 -1.67 14.42
CA ARG A 93 1.27 -1.52 15.70
C ARG A 93 -0.07 -0.80 15.57
N ILE A 94 -0.12 0.27 14.77
CA ILE A 94 -1.36 1.00 14.53
C ILE A 94 -2.37 0.15 13.76
N ILE A 95 -1.96 -0.59 12.75
CA ILE A 95 -2.84 -1.50 12.02
C ILE A 95 -3.44 -2.53 13.01
N GLU A 96 -2.60 -3.16 13.84
CA GLU A 96 -3.05 -4.12 14.87
C GLU A 96 -4.01 -3.50 15.88
N SER A 97 -3.82 -2.23 16.24
CA SER A 97 -4.70 -1.54 17.18
C SER A 97 -6.06 -1.14 16.59
N VAL A 98 -6.17 -1.02 15.27
CA VAL A 98 -7.38 -0.54 14.57
C VAL A 98 -8.24 -1.69 14.05
N ILE A 99 -7.64 -2.68 13.42
CA ILE A 99 -8.33 -3.81 12.76
C ILE A 99 -9.41 -4.47 13.64
N PRO A 100 -9.19 -4.77 14.93
CA PRO A 100 -10.20 -5.42 15.76
C PRO A 100 -11.51 -4.63 15.95
N TYR A 101 -11.51 -3.36 15.58
CA TYR A 101 -12.68 -2.48 15.71
C TYR A 101 -13.34 -2.15 14.36
N LEU A 102 -12.82 -2.69 13.27
CA LEU A 102 -13.45 -2.60 11.95
C LEU A 102 -14.25 -3.87 11.66
N PRO A 103 -15.37 -3.79 10.92
CA PRO A 103 -16.17 -4.96 10.56
C PRO A 103 -15.40 -5.96 9.68
N GLU A 104 -15.29 -7.22 10.12
CA GLU A 104 -14.56 -8.28 9.42
C GLU A 104 -15.14 -8.61 8.02
N ASN A 105 -16.44 -8.38 7.82
CA ASN A 105 -17.12 -8.63 6.54
C ASN A 105 -17.03 -7.46 5.56
N LYS A 106 -16.24 -6.45 5.85
CA LYS A 106 -16.05 -5.27 4.99
C LYS A 106 -14.56 -5.13 4.64
N PRO A 107 -14.25 -4.72 3.39
CA PRO A 107 -12.86 -4.59 2.98
C PRO A 107 -12.12 -3.46 3.73
N THR A 108 -10.87 -3.74 4.08
CA THR A 108 -9.95 -2.78 4.70
C THR A 108 -8.86 -2.35 3.75
N TYR A 109 -8.72 -1.04 3.57
CA TYR A 109 -7.78 -0.40 2.67
C TYR A 109 -6.68 0.34 3.43
N LEU A 110 -5.41 0.00 3.21
CA LEU A 110 -4.27 0.74 3.76
C LEU A 110 -3.72 1.73 2.72
N MET A 111 -3.91 3.02 2.99
CA MET A 111 -3.60 4.09 2.06
C MET A 111 -2.10 4.38 1.95
N GLY A 112 -1.60 4.49 0.73
CA GLY A 112 -0.24 4.96 0.44
C GLY A 112 0.88 3.97 0.73
N VAL A 113 0.58 2.72 1.04
CA VAL A 113 1.54 1.65 1.38
C VAL A 113 1.57 0.60 0.27
N GLY A 114 2.70 0.06 -0.16
CA GLY A 114 4.06 0.35 0.24
C GLY A 114 5.07 -0.53 -0.45
N THR A 115 6.10 -0.91 0.28
CA THR A 115 7.07 -1.90 -0.20
C THR A 115 6.44 -3.30 -0.23
N PRO A 116 7.00 -4.26 -1.02
CA PRO A 116 6.50 -5.64 -1.00
C PRO A 116 6.43 -6.23 0.42
N ALA A 117 7.45 -6.00 1.25
CA ALA A 117 7.47 -6.46 2.63
C ALA A 117 6.35 -5.82 3.48
N ASN A 118 6.10 -4.52 3.32
CA ASN A 118 5.03 -3.85 4.07
C ASN A 118 3.64 -4.37 3.67
N ILE A 119 3.44 -4.72 2.41
CA ILE A 119 2.18 -5.33 1.94
C ILE A 119 1.99 -6.69 2.61
N LEU A 120 3.00 -7.56 2.60
CA LEU A 120 2.93 -8.87 3.25
C LEU A 120 2.63 -8.74 4.76
N GLU A 121 3.29 -7.81 5.45
CA GLU A 121 3.04 -7.57 6.87
C GLU A 121 1.64 -7.01 7.15
N ALA A 122 1.11 -6.15 6.27
CA ALA A 122 -0.20 -5.57 6.44
C ALA A 122 -1.33 -6.57 6.13
N VAL A 123 -1.17 -7.43 5.12
CA VAL A 123 -2.13 -8.51 4.82
C VAL A 123 -2.28 -9.48 5.99
N GLU A 124 -1.17 -9.87 6.63
CA GLU A 124 -1.22 -10.73 7.84
C GLU A 124 -2.04 -10.10 8.98
N ARG A 125 -2.13 -8.78 9.00
CA ARG A 125 -2.87 -8.00 9.98
C ARG A 125 -4.31 -7.68 9.58
N GLY A 126 -4.78 -8.21 8.44
CA GLY A 126 -6.16 -8.06 8.00
C GLY A 126 -6.41 -6.88 7.05
N VAL A 127 -5.40 -6.43 6.31
CA VAL A 127 -5.57 -5.43 5.25
C VAL A 127 -5.80 -6.13 3.91
N ASP A 128 -6.81 -5.70 3.15
CA ASP A 128 -7.24 -6.35 1.91
C ASP A 128 -6.66 -5.71 0.65
N PHE A 129 -6.50 -4.38 0.60
CA PHE A 129 -5.99 -3.72 -0.60
C PHE A 129 -5.24 -2.41 -0.32
N PHE A 130 -4.50 -1.95 -1.34
CA PHE A 130 -3.49 -0.92 -1.22
C PHE A 130 -3.47 -0.01 -2.44
N ASP A 131 -3.00 1.22 -2.26
CA ASP A 131 -2.43 2.03 -3.33
C ASP A 131 -0.99 2.41 -3.00
N CYS A 132 -0.16 2.56 -4.01
CA CYS A 132 1.21 3.00 -3.78
C CYS A 132 1.88 3.56 -5.02
N VAL A 133 2.63 4.66 -4.83
CA VAL A 133 3.48 5.22 -5.89
C VAL A 133 4.81 4.45 -6.05
N TYR A 134 5.15 3.59 -5.11
CA TYR A 134 6.45 2.93 -5.00
C TYR A 134 6.87 2.17 -6.27
N PRO A 135 6.03 1.31 -6.88
CA PRO A 135 6.38 0.58 -8.09
C PRO A 135 6.78 1.51 -9.23
N SER A 136 5.95 2.49 -9.52
CA SER A 136 6.15 3.44 -10.61
C SER A 136 7.31 4.40 -10.32
N ARG A 137 7.38 4.93 -9.09
CA ARG A 137 8.44 5.85 -8.66
C ARG A 137 9.82 5.21 -8.76
N ASN A 138 9.97 4.00 -8.18
CA ASN A 138 11.22 3.26 -8.24
C ASN A 138 11.59 2.87 -9.68
N GLY A 139 10.62 2.40 -10.47
CA GLY A 139 10.84 2.05 -11.87
C GLY A 139 11.38 3.23 -12.70
N ARG A 140 10.86 4.45 -12.51
CA ARG A 140 11.39 5.65 -13.17
C ARG A 140 12.83 5.97 -12.78
N HIS A 141 13.32 5.48 -11.65
CA HIS A 141 14.70 5.63 -11.19
C HIS A 141 15.54 4.37 -11.42
N GLY A 142 15.12 3.46 -12.32
CA GLY A 142 15.85 2.25 -12.67
C GLY A 142 15.90 1.19 -11.58
N HIS A 143 15.08 1.33 -10.53
CA HIS A 143 14.96 0.33 -9.49
C HIS A 143 13.81 -0.63 -9.79
N VAL A 144 14.10 -1.93 -9.80
CA VAL A 144 13.11 -2.97 -10.08
C VAL A 144 13.07 -4.00 -8.94
N TYR A 145 11.90 -4.59 -8.72
CA TYR A 145 11.66 -5.58 -7.67
C TYR A 145 11.66 -6.98 -8.26
N THR A 146 12.31 -7.92 -7.58
CA THR A 146 12.33 -9.33 -7.93
C THR A 146 12.05 -10.19 -6.70
N ASN A 147 11.83 -11.48 -6.87
CA ASN A 147 11.71 -12.43 -5.76
C ASN A 147 13.00 -12.58 -4.93
N HIS A 148 14.11 -12.04 -5.44
CA HIS A 148 15.43 -12.05 -4.80
C HIS A 148 15.86 -10.66 -4.29
N GLY A 149 14.91 -9.73 -4.17
CA GLY A 149 15.18 -8.39 -3.70
C GLY A 149 15.12 -7.32 -4.79
N LYS A 150 15.65 -6.15 -4.48
CA LYS A 150 15.59 -4.96 -5.33
C LYS A 150 16.88 -4.77 -6.13
N LEU A 151 16.77 -4.64 -7.44
CA LEU A 151 17.90 -4.35 -8.32
C LEU A 151 17.92 -2.88 -8.72
N ASN A 152 19.13 -2.30 -8.85
CA ASN A 152 19.33 -1.00 -9.48
C ASN A 152 19.99 -1.20 -10.84
N LEU A 153 19.22 -1.09 -11.90
CA LEU A 153 19.70 -1.35 -13.28
C LEU A 153 20.71 -0.30 -13.79
N PHE A 154 20.97 0.78 -13.06
CA PHE A 154 22.08 1.68 -13.36
C PHE A 154 23.46 1.11 -13.00
N ASN A 155 23.52 0.06 -12.17
CA ASN A 155 24.78 -0.55 -11.74
C ASN A 155 25.58 -1.11 -12.93
N ALA A 156 26.91 -0.96 -12.87
CA ALA A 156 27.84 -1.39 -13.93
C ALA A 156 27.78 -2.92 -14.17
N LYS A 157 27.51 -3.71 -13.15
CA LYS A 157 27.43 -5.17 -13.27
C LYS A 157 26.37 -5.66 -14.27
N TYR A 158 25.40 -4.81 -14.66
CA TYR A 158 24.37 -5.16 -15.65
C TYR A 158 24.69 -4.69 -17.07
N GLU A 159 25.89 -4.18 -17.33
CA GLU A 159 26.27 -3.62 -18.63
C GLU A 159 26.25 -4.65 -19.76
N LEU A 160 26.65 -5.87 -19.47
CA LEU A 160 26.67 -7.00 -20.39
C LEU A 160 25.80 -8.16 -19.93
N ASP A 161 24.85 -7.91 -18.99
CA ASP A 161 23.95 -8.93 -18.46
C ASP A 161 22.80 -9.18 -19.42
N GLU A 162 22.89 -10.27 -20.18
CA GLU A 162 21.86 -10.67 -21.17
C GLU A 162 20.61 -11.29 -20.55
N ARG A 163 20.61 -11.58 -19.24
CA ARG A 163 19.43 -12.11 -18.54
C ARG A 163 18.32 -11.07 -18.48
N PRO A 164 17.04 -11.50 -18.40
CA PRO A 164 15.92 -10.62 -18.12
C PRO A 164 16.02 -10.03 -16.69
N ILE A 165 15.18 -9.06 -16.33
CA ILE A 165 15.11 -8.55 -14.96
C ILE A 165 14.91 -9.71 -13.98
N GLU A 166 13.99 -10.61 -14.29
CA GLU A 166 13.73 -11.84 -13.54
C GLU A 166 13.32 -12.96 -14.50
N GLU A 167 13.96 -14.12 -14.40
CA GLU A 167 13.79 -15.24 -15.35
C GLU A 167 12.39 -15.84 -15.30
N SER A 168 11.81 -15.95 -14.10
CA SER A 168 10.46 -16.48 -13.90
C SER A 168 9.34 -15.48 -14.21
N CYS A 169 9.68 -14.22 -14.52
CA CYS A 169 8.70 -13.16 -14.70
C CYS A 169 8.03 -13.21 -16.07
N GLY A 170 6.70 -13.27 -16.07
CA GLY A 170 5.89 -13.25 -17.30
C GLY A 170 5.65 -11.88 -17.93
N CYS A 171 6.21 -10.79 -17.41
CA CYS A 171 5.95 -9.45 -17.93
C CYS A 171 6.54 -9.24 -19.34
N PRO A 172 5.95 -8.34 -20.17
CA PRO A 172 6.44 -8.07 -21.51
C PRO A 172 7.90 -7.57 -21.57
N ALA A 173 8.39 -6.91 -20.52
CA ALA A 173 9.78 -6.47 -20.46
C ALA A 173 10.73 -7.64 -20.29
N CYS A 174 10.49 -8.55 -19.34
CA CYS A 174 11.32 -9.73 -19.12
C CYS A 174 11.29 -10.72 -20.27
N LYS A 175 10.14 -10.86 -20.97
CA LYS A 175 10.01 -11.77 -22.12
C LYS A 175 10.82 -11.35 -23.35
N ARG A 176 11.22 -10.09 -23.45
CA ARG A 176 11.78 -9.54 -24.70
C ARG A 176 13.11 -8.82 -24.55
N TYR A 177 13.48 -8.38 -23.36
CA TYR A 177 14.63 -7.49 -23.18
C TYR A 177 15.49 -7.92 -22.02
N SER A 178 16.81 -7.75 -22.22
CA SER A 178 17.83 -8.03 -21.21
C SER A 178 18.02 -6.86 -20.25
N ARG A 179 18.63 -7.15 -19.09
CA ARG A 179 19.10 -6.12 -18.14
C ARG A 179 20.05 -5.14 -18.81
N ALA A 180 20.97 -5.64 -19.65
CA ALA A 180 21.92 -4.82 -20.41
C ALA A 180 21.20 -3.82 -21.32
N TYR A 181 20.20 -4.26 -22.08
CA TYR A 181 19.45 -3.38 -22.97
C TYR A 181 18.66 -2.31 -22.20
N ILE A 182 17.95 -2.71 -21.15
CA ILE A 182 17.19 -1.76 -20.31
C ILE A 182 18.14 -0.75 -19.65
N ARG A 183 19.30 -1.20 -19.14
CA ARG A 183 20.35 -0.33 -18.61
C ARG A 183 20.84 0.66 -19.67
N HIS A 184 21.10 0.19 -20.89
CA HIS A 184 21.50 1.07 -22.00
C HIS A 184 20.50 2.20 -22.22
N LEU A 185 19.21 1.88 -22.32
CA LEU A 185 18.14 2.88 -22.46
C LEU A 185 18.11 3.87 -21.30
N LEU A 186 18.24 3.39 -20.06
CA LEU A 186 18.28 4.26 -18.87
C LEU A 186 19.49 5.18 -18.89
N LYS A 187 20.68 4.70 -19.29
CA LYS A 187 21.91 5.51 -19.44
C LYS A 187 21.79 6.54 -20.56
N ALA A 188 21.16 6.16 -21.67
CA ALA A 188 20.87 7.07 -22.78
C ALA A 188 19.72 8.07 -22.46
N LYS A 189 19.13 7.98 -21.26
CA LYS A 189 17.98 8.79 -20.81
C LYS A 189 16.73 8.61 -21.69
N GLU A 190 16.59 7.44 -22.30
CA GLU A 190 15.42 7.06 -23.07
C GLU A 190 14.25 6.73 -22.15
N MET A 191 13.08 7.34 -22.37
CA MET A 191 11.87 7.09 -21.56
C MET A 191 11.41 5.64 -21.63
N LEU A 192 11.74 4.93 -22.71
CA LEU A 192 11.39 3.51 -22.88
C LEU A 192 12.03 2.64 -21.79
N GLY A 193 13.27 2.94 -21.36
CA GLY A 193 13.91 2.24 -20.25
C GLY A 193 13.14 2.36 -18.94
N MET A 194 12.68 3.59 -18.62
CA MET A 194 11.83 3.83 -17.44
C MET A 194 10.49 3.08 -17.57
N ARG A 195 9.88 3.10 -18.76
CA ARG A 195 8.62 2.38 -19.02
C ARG A 195 8.75 0.89 -18.78
N PHE A 196 9.83 0.25 -19.21
CA PHE A 196 10.07 -1.17 -18.96
C PHE A 196 10.22 -1.49 -17.48
N CYS A 197 10.97 -0.66 -16.74
CA CYS A 197 11.10 -0.82 -15.28
C CYS A 197 9.75 -0.67 -14.57
N VAL A 198 8.94 0.33 -14.94
CA VAL A 198 7.61 0.55 -14.37
C VAL A 198 6.68 -0.62 -14.69
N LEU A 199 6.66 -1.06 -15.95
CA LEU A 199 5.84 -2.18 -16.40
C LEU A 199 6.17 -3.47 -15.64
N HIS A 200 7.48 -3.76 -15.47
CA HIS A 200 7.93 -4.90 -14.68
C HIS A 200 7.49 -4.79 -13.22
N ASN A 201 7.70 -3.64 -12.59
CA ASN A 201 7.33 -3.44 -11.18
C ASN A 201 5.82 -3.59 -10.96
N LEU A 202 4.98 -3.00 -11.82
CA LEU A 202 3.53 -3.16 -11.73
C LEU A 202 3.10 -4.62 -11.91
N TYR A 203 3.73 -5.33 -12.85
CA TYR A 203 3.48 -6.76 -13.04
C TYR A 203 3.89 -7.56 -11.79
N PHE A 204 5.07 -7.29 -11.22
CA PHE A 204 5.55 -7.93 -10.00
C PHE A 204 4.57 -7.75 -8.83
N TYR A 205 4.11 -6.53 -8.58
CA TYR A 205 3.17 -6.25 -7.49
C TYR A 205 1.81 -6.94 -7.71
N ASN A 206 1.27 -6.87 -8.93
CA ASN A 206 -0.01 -7.53 -9.23
C ASN A 206 0.08 -9.05 -9.12
N ASN A 207 1.19 -9.64 -9.58
CA ASN A 207 1.43 -11.08 -9.46
C ASN A 207 1.56 -11.49 -8.00
N MET A 208 2.32 -10.72 -7.19
CA MET A 208 2.45 -10.96 -5.76
C MET A 208 1.08 -10.90 -5.06
N MET A 209 0.19 -9.97 -5.42
CA MET A 209 -1.16 -9.92 -4.87
C MET A 209 -2.01 -11.13 -5.28
N SER A 210 -1.78 -11.69 -6.48
CA SER A 210 -2.44 -12.94 -6.90
C SER A 210 -1.94 -14.13 -6.09
N GLU A 211 -0.63 -14.26 -5.91
CA GLU A 211 0.00 -15.30 -5.09
C GLU A 211 -0.43 -15.20 -3.61
N ILE A 212 -0.60 -13.98 -3.08
CA ILE A 212 -1.14 -13.73 -1.73
C ILE A 212 -2.54 -14.33 -1.60
N ARG A 213 -3.45 -14.02 -2.54
CA ARG A 213 -4.82 -14.54 -2.50
C ARG A 213 -4.85 -16.07 -2.56
N GLU A 214 -4.09 -16.66 -3.47
CA GLU A 214 -3.93 -18.11 -3.57
C GLU A 214 -3.41 -18.72 -2.26
N ALA A 215 -2.39 -18.13 -1.66
CA ALA A 215 -1.82 -18.59 -0.40
C ALA A 215 -2.80 -18.48 0.79
N ILE A 216 -3.69 -17.48 0.79
CA ILE A 216 -4.77 -17.35 1.79
C ILE A 216 -5.82 -18.43 1.58
N GLU A 217 -6.29 -18.65 0.34
CA GLU A 217 -7.28 -19.69 0.01
C GLU A 217 -6.78 -21.10 0.37
N GLU A 218 -5.49 -21.35 0.20
CA GLU A 218 -4.83 -22.62 0.54
C GLU A 218 -4.37 -22.72 2.00
N HIS A 219 -4.67 -21.74 2.84
CA HIS A 219 -4.28 -21.70 4.26
C HIS A 219 -2.75 -21.79 4.51
N ARG A 220 -1.92 -21.35 3.57
CA ARG A 220 -0.45 -21.39 3.66
C ARG A 220 0.20 -19.99 3.68
N TYR A 221 -0.58 -18.94 3.98
CA TYR A 221 -0.11 -17.56 3.88
C TYR A 221 1.15 -17.27 4.71
N SER A 222 1.21 -17.74 5.96
CA SER A 222 2.36 -17.52 6.84
C SER A 222 3.66 -18.13 6.28
N GLU A 223 3.57 -19.30 5.64
CA GLU A 223 4.72 -19.90 4.97
C GLU A 223 5.12 -19.12 3.72
N TYR A 224 4.16 -18.75 2.88
CA TYR A 224 4.38 -17.91 1.70
C TYR A 224 5.07 -16.59 2.08
N LYS A 225 4.54 -15.88 3.08
CA LYS A 225 5.12 -14.64 3.59
C LYS A 225 6.57 -14.83 4.02
N ARG A 226 6.86 -15.86 4.82
CA ARG A 226 8.22 -16.18 5.28
C ARG A 226 9.18 -16.37 4.11
N GLN A 227 8.81 -17.20 3.14
CA GLN A 227 9.64 -17.48 1.95
C GLN A 227 9.91 -16.21 1.13
N LYS A 228 8.90 -15.37 0.93
CA LYS A 228 9.06 -14.09 0.20
C LYS A 228 9.97 -13.12 0.94
N LEU A 229 9.83 -12.98 2.26
CA LEU A 229 10.68 -12.08 3.05
C LEU A 229 12.13 -12.56 3.08
N GLU A 230 12.38 -13.86 3.19
CA GLU A 230 13.72 -14.45 3.07
C GLU A 230 14.33 -14.17 1.68
N GLY A 231 13.52 -14.34 0.62
CA GLY A 231 13.94 -14.02 -0.74
C GLY A 231 14.34 -12.55 -0.92
N PHE A 232 13.63 -11.61 -0.32
CA PHE A 232 13.93 -10.17 -0.41
C PHE A 232 15.21 -9.77 0.35
N GLN A 233 15.66 -10.57 1.31
CA GLN A 233 16.91 -10.33 2.04
C GLN A 233 18.15 -10.84 1.31
N ASN A 234 17.99 -11.82 0.41
CA ASN A 234 19.06 -12.41 -0.40
C ASN A 234 19.40 -11.49 -1.60
N GLN A 235 19.93 -10.30 -1.31
CA GLN A 235 20.37 -9.37 -2.38
C GLN A 235 21.64 -9.92 -3.04
N GLU A 236 21.61 -10.17 -4.36
CA GLU A 236 22.78 -10.39 -5.21
C GLU A 236 23.69 -9.13 -5.33
#